data_a25b28485d407c3c188980f7682fb13f
#
_entry.id   a25b28485d407c3c188980f7682fb13f
#
_cell.length_a   1.000
_cell.length_b   1.000
_cell.length_c   1.000
_cell.angle_alpha   90.00
_cell.angle_beta   90.00
_cell.angle_gamma   90.00
#
_symmetry.space_group_name_H-M   'P 1'
#
loop_
_entity.id
_entity.type
_entity.pdbx_description
1 polymer ?
#
loop_
_entity_poly.entity_id
_entity_poly.type
_entity_poly.pdbx_seq_one_letter_code
_entity_poly.pdbx_strand_id
1 'polypeptide(L)' 'MSVTSEATTSWKGSLTEGSGEVALESSNQGPLAVNWKARSEGSTSVTTPEELIAAAHSSCFSMALSHA' A
#
# COMPACT_ATOMS: atom_id res chain seq x y z
N MET A 1 -17.38 15.24 12.94
CA MET A 1 -16.33 15.54 11.96
C MET A 1 -15.94 14.27 11.21
N SER A 2 -15.88 14.33 9.92
CA SER A 2 -15.51 13.17 9.12
C SER A 2 -14.14 13.37 8.48
N VAL A 3 -13.43 12.27 8.35
CA VAL A 3 -12.11 12.26 7.70
C VAL A 3 -12.18 11.30 6.52
N THR A 4 -11.72 11.77 5.37
CA THR A 4 -11.65 10.94 4.17
C THR A 4 -10.21 10.56 3.90
N SER A 5 -9.97 9.27 3.73
CA SER A 5 -8.65 8.77 3.37
C SER A 5 -8.71 8.21 1.95
N GLU A 6 -7.80 8.66 1.11
CA GLU A 6 -7.78 8.30 -0.30
C GLU A 6 -6.41 7.85 -0.75
N ALA A 7 -6.40 6.86 -1.61
CA ALA A 7 -5.20 6.38 -2.27
C ALA A 7 -5.56 6.03 -3.72
N THR A 8 -4.60 6.15 -4.61
CA THR A 8 -4.79 5.81 -6.02
C THR A 8 -3.63 4.98 -6.50
N THR A 9 -3.91 4.10 -7.44
CA THR A 9 -2.86 3.29 -8.07
C THR A 9 -2.99 3.45 -9.58
N SER A 10 -1.86 3.72 -10.23
CA SER A 10 -1.80 3.69 -11.69
C SER A 10 -1.00 2.47 -12.11
N TRP A 11 -1.50 1.77 -13.12
CA TRP A 11 -0.89 0.54 -13.62
C TRP A 11 -0.64 0.65 -15.10
N LYS A 12 0.52 0.20 -15.57
CA LYS A 12 0.86 0.17 -16.98
C LYS A 12 1.35 -1.22 -17.36
N GLY A 13 0.80 -1.75 -18.43
CA GLY A 13 1.20 -3.04 -18.96
C GLY A 13 0.36 -4.20 -18.48
N SER A 14 0.79 -5.39 -18.82
CA SER A 14 0.10 -6.62 -18.44
C SER A 14 0.30 -6.90 -16.96
N LEU A 15 -0.41 -7.90 -16.46
CA LEU A 15 -0.26 -8.30 -15.06
C LEU A 15 1.18 -8.70 -14.73
N THR A 16 1.76 -9.57 -15.55
CA THR A 16 3.07 -10.16 -15.24
C THR A 16 4.25 -9.30 -15.62
N GLU A 17 4.11 -8.43 -16.62
CA GLU A 17 5.21 -7.61 -17.11
C GLU A 17 5.06 -6.12 -16.79
N GLY A 18 3.88 -5.72 -16.38
CA GLY A 18 3.61 -4.33 -16.07
C GLY A 18 4.10 -3.94 -14.68
N SER A 19 3.85 -2.69 -14.36
CA SER A 19 4.21 -2.14 -13.06
C SER A 19 3.24 -1.03 -12.70
N GLY A 20 3.15 -0.75 -11.41
CA GLY A 20 2.27 0.29 -10.92
C GLY A 20 2.91 1.12 -9.83
N GLU A 21 2.22 2.18 -9.48
CA GLU A 21 2.61 3.08 -8.41
C GLU A 21 1.37 3.43 -7.59
N VAL A 22 1.50 3.32 -6.27
CA VAL A 22 0.45 3.65 -5.32
C VAL A 22 0.79 4.98 -4.66
N ALA A 23 -0.15 5.91 -4.70
CA ALA A 23 -0.01 7.19 -4.00
C ALA A 23 -1.01 7.25 -2.86
N LEU A 24 -0.53 7.59 -1.68
CA LEU A 24 -1.38 7.84 -0.52
C LEU A 24 -1.77 9.31 -0.58
N GLU A 25 -2.88 9.59 -1.27
CA GLU A 25 -3.25 10.94 -1.66
C GLU A 25 -3.52 11.85 -0.47
N SER A 26 -4.22 11.34 0.54
CA SER A 26 -4.64 12.16 1.68
C SER A 26 -3.47 12.72 2.48
N SER A 27 -2.38 11.96 2.57
CA SER A 27 -1.19 12.37 3.33
C SER A 27 -0.02 12.77 2.43
N ASN A 28 -0.23 12.72 1.11
CA ASN A 28 0.78 13.08 0.11
C ASN A 28 2.06 12.24 0.27
N GLN A 29 1.88 10.95 0.43
CA GLN A 29 2.99 10.01 0.54
C GLN A 29 3.03 9.06 -0.63
N GLY A 30 4.21 8.62 -0.97
CA GLY A 30 4.48 7.82 -2.13
C GLY A 30 5.06 8.65 -3.25
N PRO A 31 5.10 8.13 -4.49
CA PRO A 31 4.50 6.85 -4.86
C PRO A 31 5.29 5.65 -4.37
N LEU A 32 4.59 4.55 -4.17
CA LEU A 32 5.17 3.27 -3.80
C LEU A 32 5.05 2.32 -4.99
N ALA A 33 6.15 1.70 -5.38
CA ALA A 33 6.14 0.77 -6.50
C ALA A 33 5.42 -0.52 -6.13
N VAL A 34 4.67 -1.07 -7.07
CA VAL A 34 4.03 -2.38 -6.94
C VAL A 34 4.17 -3.13 -8.26
N ASN A 35 4.33 -4.44 -8.18
CA ASN A 35 4.37 -5.29 -9.35
C ASN A 35 3.98 -6.73 -8.98
N TRP A 36 3.72 -7.54 -10.01
CA TRP A 36 3.28 -8.91 -9.79
C TRP A 36 4.38 -9.78 -9.19
N LYS A 37 5.62 -9.56 -9.59
CA LYS A 37 6.74 -10.37 -9.09
C LYS A 37 6.87 -10.23 -7.57
N ALA A 38 6.80 -9.02 -7.06
CA ALA A 38 6.86 -8.80 -5.62
C ALA A 38 5.72 -9.52 -4.90
N ARG A 39 4.52 -9.47 -5.48
CA ARG A 39 3.34 -10.08 -4.86
C ARG A 39 3.39 -11.61 -4.89
N SER A 40 3.89 -12.19 -5.99
CA SER A 40 3.91 -13.65 -6.16
C SER A 40 5.16 -14.32 -5.60
N GLU A 41 6.30 -13.63 -5.62
CA GLU A 41 7.58 -14.22 -5.23
C GLU A 41 8.24 -13.52 -4.05
N GLY A 42 7.81 -12.31 -3.74
CA GLY A 42 8.42 -11.52 -2.68
C GLY A 42 9.50 -10.59 -3.19
N SER A 43 9.76 -9.55 -2.42
CA SER A 43 10.80 -8.57 -2.74
C SER A 43 11.26 -7.91 -1.45
N THR A 44 12.52 -7.46 -1.43
CA THR A 44 13.07 -6.71 -0.32
C THR A 44 12.99 -5.20 -0.53
N SER A 45 12.51 -4.76 -1.70
CA SER A 45 12.49 -3.34 -2.06
C SER A 45 11.17 -2.85 -2.63
N VAL A 46 10.27 -3.77 -3.01
CA VAL A 46 8.97 -3.41 -3.59
C VAL A 46 7.88 -3.92 -2.68
N THR A 47 6.95 -3.05 -2.33
CA THR A 47 5.83 -3.42 -1.46
C THR A 47 4.77 -4.21 -2.22
N THR A 48 3.80 -4.74 -1.49
CA THR A 48 2.72 -5.55 -2.02
C THR A 48 1.39 -5.04 -1.47
N PRO A 49 0.27 -5.35 -2.14
CA PRO A 49 -1.05 -5.03 -1.56
C PRO A 49 -1.21 -5.64 -0.16
N GLU A 50 -0.68 -6.85 0.05
CA GLU A 50 -0.78 -7.52 1.34
C GLU A 50 -0.01 -6.77 2.43
N GLU A 51 1.18 -6.27 2.10
CA GLU A 51 1.95 -5.47 3.05
C GLU A 51 1.25 -4.17 3.41
N LEU A 52 0.60 -3.54 2.43
CA LEU A 52 -0.16 -2.32 2.67
C LEU A 52 -1.35 -2.57 3.59
N ILE A 53 -2.03 -3.70 3.44
CA ILE A 53 -3.11 -4.10 4.34
C ILE A 53 -2.53 -4.35 5.74
N ALA A 54 -1.40 -5.04 5.81
CA ALA A 54 -0.74 -5.31 7.09
C ALA A 54 -0.34 -4.02 7.79
N ALA A 55 0.16 -3.05 7.05
CA ALA A 55 0.52 -1.74 7.62
C ALA A 55 -0.71 -1.04 8.21
N ALA A 56 -1.82 -1.05 7.48
CA ALA A 56 -3.06 -0.47 7.96
C ALA A 56 -3.54 -1.16 9.24
N HIS A 57 -3.56 -2.49 9.24
CA HIS A 57 -4.01 -3.26 10.39
C HIS A 57 -3.12 -3.05 11.60
N SER A 58 -1.79 -3.08 11.41
CA SER A 58 -0.86 -2.92 12.54
C SER A 58 -0.96 -1.54 13.16
N SER A 59 -1.17 -0.50 12.36
CA SER A 59 -1.32 0.84 12.89
C SER A 59 -2.63 0.98 13.67
N CYS A 60 -3.73 0.43 13.17
CA CYS A 60 -5.01 0.42 13.89
C CYS A 60 -4.89 -0.32 15.21
N PHE A 61 -4.25 -1.48 15.20
CA PHE A 61 -4.06 -2.30 16.39
C PHE A 61 -3.24 -1.54 17.44
N SER A 62 -2.16 -0.90 17.00
CA SER A 62 -1.30 -0.13 17.90
C SER A 62 -2.04 1.03 18.55
N MET A 63 -2.86 1.74 17.78
CA MET A 63 -3.67 2.84 18.32
C MET A 63 -4.71 2.33 19.32
N ALA A 64 -5.37 1.24 19.01
CA ALA A 64 -6.35 0.64 19.90
C ALA A 64 -5.70 0.19 21.21
N LEU A 65 -4.53 -0.43 21.10
CA LEU A 65 -3.80 -0.92 22.27
C LEU A 65 -3.33 0.25 23.15
N SER A 66 -2.89 1.34 22.53
CA SER A 66 -2.43 2.52 23.26
C SER A 66 -3.55 3.23 24.00
N HIS A 67 -4.77 3.10 23.52
CA HIS A 67 -5.94 3.71 24.16
C HIS A 67 -6.40 2.92 25.38
N ALA A 68 -6.13 1.64 25.42
CA ALA A 68 -6.59 0.76 26.49
C ALA A 68 -5.94 1.05 27.85
#